data_21e0a4118d058461f6f9390b6d96adc5
#
_entry.id   21e0a4118d058461f6f9390b6d96adc5
#
_cell.length_a   1.000
_cell.length_b   1.000
_cell.length_c   1.000
_cell.angle_alpha   90.00
_cell.angle_beta   90.00
_cell.angle_gamma   90.00
#
_symmetry.space_group_name_H-M   'P 1'
#
loop_
_entity.id
_entity.type
_entity.pdbx_description
1 polymer ?
#
loop_
_entity_poly.entity_id
_entity_poly.type
_entity_poly.pdbx_seq_one_letter_code
_entity_poly.pdbx_strand_id
1 'polypeptide(L)'
;MNTKGQLLLVSGLLMSITLIAVSSTITHSVNMGAHQGERHDLTPQISSIESNFPLALEYQIDQDDGSVSLIESFEAVAEDFEYRFALRGISLSFDLTSSSLNSGTYTFVYEYILSDGTITITLSKTTVF
;
A
#
# COMPACT_ATOMS: atom_id res chain seq x y z
N MET A 1 -25.87 34.60 47.31
CA MET A 1 -25.10 33.93 46.29
C MET A 1 -25.40 32.43 46.32
N ASN A 2 -25.77 31.84 45.20
CA ASN A 2 -26.22 30.44 45.17
C ASN A 2 -25.02 29.51 44.93
N THR A 3 -24.41 29.05 46.01
CA THR A 3 -23.26 28.14 45.96
C THR A 3 -23.61 26.73 45.43
N LYS A 4 -24.89 26.33 45.56
CA LYS A 4 -25.37 25.04 45.01
C LYS A 4 -25.37 25.05 43.47
N GLY A 5 -25.73 26.16 42.84
CA GLY A 5 -25.66 26.31 41.41
C GLY A 5 -24.23 26.26 40.85
N GLN A 6 -23.28 26.86 41.56
CA GLN A 6 -21.86 26.80 41.20
C GLN A 6 -21.28 25.39 41.32
N LEU A 7 -21.63 24.66 42.37
CA LEU A 7 -21.22 23.27 42.56
C LEU A 7 -21.77 22.37 41.46
N LEU A 8 -23.01 22.55 41.04
CA LEU A 8 -23.62 21.79 39.93
C LEU A 8 -22.93 22.07 38.60
N LEU A 9 -22.56 23.32 38.31
CA LEU A 9 -21.83 23.70 37.11
C LEU A 9 -20.43 23.06 37.06
N VAL A 10 -19.70 23.10 38.17
CA VAL A 10 -18.37 22.50 38.29
C VAL A 10 -18.45 20.98 38.14
N SER A 11 -19.43 20.34 38.80
CA SER A 11 -19.65 18.90 38.66
C SER A 11 -19.98 18.47 37.23
N GLY A 12 -20.89 19.24 36.57
CA GLY A 12 -21.23 18.99 35.17
C GLY A 12 -20.05 19.16 34.22
N LEU A 13 -19.22 20.17 34.44
CA LEU A 13 -18.00 20.38 33.66
C LEU A 13 -17.00 19.25 33.83
N LEU A 14 -16.76 18.82 35.07
CA LEU A 14 -15.85 17.70 35.37
C LEU A 14 -16.33 16.40 34.73
N MET A 15 -17.61 16.07 34.79
CA MET A 15 -18.19 14.90 34.14
C MET A 15 -18.05 14.98 32.63
N SER A 16 -18.26 16.11 32.02
CA SER A 16 -18.10 16.32 30.58
C SER A 16 -16.66 16.07 30.13
N ILE A 17 -15.67 16.58 30.83
CA ILE A 17 -14.23 16.37 30.55
C ILE A 17 -13.88 14.90 30.67
N THR A 18 -14.36 14.23 31.72
CA THR A 18 -14.13 12.79 31.93
C THR A 18 -14.71 11.94 30.80
N LEU A 19 -15.94 12.22 30.37
CA LEU A 19 -16.59 11.52 29.26
C LEU A 19 -15.83 11.70 27.95
N ILE A 20 -15.36 12.90 27.64
CA ILE A 20 -14.56 13.17 26.44
C ILE A 20 -13.25 12.38 26.47
N ALA A 21 -12.55 12.36 27.60
CA ALA A 21 -11.31 11.63 27.78
C ALA A 21 -11.50 10.12 27.59
N VAL A 22 -12.54 9.53 28.18
CA VAL A 22 -12.88 8.12 28.04
C VAL A 22 -13.23 7.78 26.59
N SER A 23 -14.05 8.60 25.94
CA SER A 23 -14.43 8.40 24.53
C SER A 23 -13.21 8.43 23.60
N SER A 24 -12.30 9.36 23.79
CA SER A 24 -11.05 9.45 23.02
C SER A 24 -10.18 8.22 23.22
N THR A 25 -10.06 7.70 24.44
CA THR A 25 -9.28 6.50 24.75
C THR A 25 -9.88 5.27 24.08
N ILE A 26 -11.19 5.09 24.12
CA ILE A 26 -11.90 3.96 23.48
C ILE A 26 -11.69 4.01 21.98
N THR A 27 -11.87 5.13 21.32
CA THR A 27 -11.67 5.30 19.88
C THR A 27 -10.23 4.96 19.48
N HIS A 28 -9.25 5.43 20.25
CA HIS A 28 -7.84 5.14 19.99
C HIS A 28 -7.53 3.65 20.14
N SER A 29 -8.05 3.01 21.18
CA SER A 29 -7.86 1.57 21.41
C SER A 29 -8.48 0.72 20.29
N VAL A 30 -9.66 1.07 19.80
CA VAL A 30 -10.32 0.39 18.69
C VAL A 30 -9.49 0.52 17.42
N ASN A 31 -8.99 1.71 17.12
CA ASN A 31 -8.15 1.93 15.95
C ASN A 31 -6.84 1.13 16.01
N MET A 32 -6.20 1.05 17.18
CA MET A 32 -5.01 0.22 17.36
C MET A 32 -5.32 -1.26 17.17
N GLY A 33 -6.46 -1.74 17.65
CA GLY A 33 -6.91 -3.11 17.46
C GLY A 33 -7.15 -3.45 15.99
N ALA A 34 -7.78 -2.55 15.23
CA ALA A 34 -7.99 -2.71 13.80
C ALA A 34 -6.66 -2.81 13.04
N HIS A 35 -5.71 -1.93 13.33
CA HIS A 35 -4.37 -1.99 12.73
C HIS A 35 -3.63 -3.28 13.05
N GLN A 36 -3.75 -3.81 14.26
CA GLN A 36 -3.13 -5.08 14.62
C GLN A 36 -3.75 -6.27 13.90
N GLY A 37 -5.06 -6.23 13.62
CA GLY A 37 -5.75 -7.25 12.84
C GLY A 37 -5.36 -7.28 11.37
N GLU A 38 -5.02 -6.13 10.80
CA GLU A 38 -4.68 -5.95 9.38
C GLU A 38 -3.19 -6.11 9.06
N ARG A 39 -2.31 -6.12 10.05
CA ARG A 39 -0.85 -6.05 9.87
C ARG A 39 -0.23 -7.18 9.04
N HIS A 40 -0.96 -8.25 8.79
CA HIS A 40 -0.49 -9.40 8.02
C HIS A 40 -1.28 -9.61 6.73
N ASP A 41 -2.08 -8.64 6.34
CA ASP A 41 -2.84 -8.70 5.10
C ASP A 41 -2.16 -7.85 4.01
N LEU A 42 -1.52 -8.52 3.07
CA LEU A 42 -0.88 -7.90 1.91
C LEU A 42 -1.79 -7.88 0.67
N THR A 43 -3.04 -8.31 0.79
CA THR A 43 -4.00 -8.33 -0.32
C THR A 43 -4.19 -6.97 -1.00
N PRO A 44 -4.33 -5.84 -0.27
CA PRO A 44 -4.45 -4.54 -0.92
C PRO A 44 -3.20 -4.16 -1.75
N GLN A 45 -2.02 -4.50 -1.27
CA GLN A 45 -0.76 -4.25 -1.97
C GLN A 45 -0.64 -5.10 -3.22
N ILE A 46 -0.98 -6.38 -3.14
CA ILE A 46 -1.02 -7.29 -4.29
C ILE A 46 -2.01 -6.78 -5.33
N SER A 47 -3.21 -6.43 -4.93
CA SER A 47 -4.23 -5.88 -5.83
C SER A 47 -3.77 -4.59 -6.52
N SER A 48 -3.08 -3.71 -5.79
CA SER A 48 -2.51 -2.49 -6.34
C SER A 48 -1.42 -2.77 -7.39
N ILE A 49 -0.54 -3.72 -7.12
CA ILE A 49 0.50 -4.12 -8.08
C ILE A 49 -0.13 -4.74 -9.32
N GLU A 50 -1.03 -5.69 -9.16
CA GLU A 50 -1.67 -6.40 -10.27
C GLU A 50 -2.52 -5.50 -11.16
N SER A 51 -3.10 -4.46 -10.61
CA SER A 51 -3.89 -3.48 -11.37
C SER A 51 -3.04 -2.43 -12.06
N ASN A 52 -2.01 -1.94 -11.41
CA ASN A 52 -1.25 -0.75 -11.86
C ASN A 52 0.06 -1.08 -12.56
N PHE A 53 0.74 -2.16 -12.21
CA PHE A 53 2.02 -2.50 -12.81
C PHE A 53 1.91 -2.78 -14.32
N PRO A 54 0.94 -3.58 -14.81
CA PRO A 54 0.76 -3.77 -16.25
C PRO A 54 0.46 -2.48 -17.00
N LEU A 55 -0.36 -1.59 -16.44
CA LEU A 55 -0.68 -0.29 -17.04
C LEU A 55 0.54 0.63 -17.10
N ALA A 56 1.34 0.66 -16.05
CA ALA A 56 2.57 1.45 -16.00
C ALA A 56 3.61 0.92 -17.02
N LEU A 57 3.69 -0.38 -17.16
CA LEU A 57 4.59 -1.03 -18.13
C LEU A 57 4.16 -0.73 -19.58
N GLU A 58 2.88 -0.84 -19.88
CA GLU A 58 2.33 -0.47 -21.18
C GLU A 58 2.59 1.01 -21.49
N TYR A 59 2.33 1.90 -20.53
CA TYR A 59 2.61 3.32 -20.68
C TYR A 59 4.11 3.59 -20.94
N GLN A 60 4.99 2.95 -20.21
CA GLN A 60 6.44 3.12 -20.37
C GLN A 60 6.90 2.69 -21.78
N ILE A 61 6.35 1.61 -22.29
CA ILE A 61 6.67 1.10 -23.63
C ILE A 61 6.11 2.02 -24.70
N ASP A 62 4.91 2.56 -24.54
CA ASP A 62 4.30 3.50 -25.48
C ASP A 62 5.03 4.85 -25.54
N GLN A 63 5.69 5.25 -24.45
CA GLN A 63 6.50 6.47 -24.42
C GLN A 63 7.89 6.28 -25.04
N ASP A 64 8.33 5.05 -25.21
CA ASP A 64 9.61 4.74 -25.81
C ASP A 64 9.56 4.86 -27.34
N ASP A 65 10.56 5.47 -27.92
CA ASP A 65 10.73 5.61 -29.38
C ASP A 65 11.42 4.40 -30.03
N GLY A 66 11.58 3.30 -29.29
CA GLY A 66 12.28 2.10 -29.70
C GLY A 66 13.78 2.11 -29.39
N SER A 67 14.27 3.14 -28.71
CA SER A 67 15.67 3.27 -28.32
C SER A 67 16.04 2.46 -27.07
N VAL A 68 15.05 2.11 -26.25
CA VAL A 68 15.21 1.40 -24.97
C VAL A 68 14.78 -0.05 -25.14
N SER A 69 15.54 -0.98 -24.57
CA SER A 69 15.17 -2.40 -24.60
C SER A 69 13.95 -2.71 -23.72
N LEU A 70 13.26 -3.83 -24.01
CA LEU A 70 12.14 -4.29 -23.18
C LEU A 70 12.56 -4.54 -21.73
N ILE A 71 13.77 -5.03 -21.52
CA ILE A 71 14.35 -5.29 -20.20
C ILE A 71 14.52 -3.97 -19.44
N GLU A 72 15.09 -2.96 -20.07
CA GLU A 72 15.29 -1.63 -19.46
C GLU A 72 13.96 -0.95 -19.13
N SER A 73 12.96 -1.06 -20.00
CA SER A 73 11.61 -0.55 -19.75
C SER A 73 10.97 -1.24 -18.54
N PHE A 74 11.09 -2.55 -18.43
CA PHE A 74 10.60 -3.31 -17.29
C PHE A 74 11.32 -2.89 -16.00
N GLU A 75 12.63 -2.82 -16.02
CA GLU A 75 13.44 -2.43 -14.86
C GLU A 75 13.10 -1.02 -14.37
N ALA A 76 12.89 -0.07 -15.26
CA ALA A 76 12.51 1.29 -14.90
C ALA A 76 11.18 1.33 -14.14
N VAL A 77 10.17 0.59 -14.59
CA VAL A 77 8.87 0.50 -13.92
C VAL A 77 8.99 -0.25 -12.60
N ALA A 78 9.74 -1.37 -12.59
CA ALA A 78 9.98 -2.17 -11.40
C ALA A 78 10.65 -1.35 -10.29
N GLU A 79 11.70 -0.61 -10.60
CA GLU A 79 12.40 0.26 -9.66
C GLU A 79 11.48 1.34 -9.07
N ASP A 80 10.62 1.94 -9.88
CA ASP A 80 9.65 2.96 -9.40
C ASP A 80 8.67 2.35 -8.38
N PHE A 81 8.13 1.16 -8.67
CA PHE A 81 7.25 0.45 -7.76
C PHE A 81 7.97 0.03 -6.48
N GLU A 82 9.16 -0.55 -6.60
CA GLU A 82 9.99 -0.96 -5.45
C GLU A 82 10.27 0.22 -4.53
N TYR A 83 10.63 1.37 -5.08
CA TYR A 83 10.87 2.60 -4.33
C TYR A 83 9.61 3.09 -3.59
N ARG A 84 8.47 3.15 -4.28
CA ARG A 84 7.21 3.62 -3.70
C ARG A 84 6.72 2.72 -2.57
N PHE A 85 6.88 1.42 -2.70
CA PHE A 85 6.54 0.47 -1.64
C PHE A 85 7.51 0.56 -0.46
N ALA A 86 8.80 0.76 -0.72
CA ALA A 86 9.80 0.96 0.33
C ALA A 86 9.49 2.18 1.19
N LEU A 87 8.98 3.26 0.61
CA LEU A 87 8.52 4.44 1.37
C LEU A 87 7.38 4.14 2.35
N ARG A 88 6.64 3.07 2.11
CA ARG A 88 5.56 2.58 2.99
C ARG A 88 5.99 1.48 3.94
N GLY A 89 7.28 1.17 3.99
CA GLY A 89 7.82 0.11 4.83
C GLY A 89 7.61 -1.30 4.29
N ILE A 90 7.31 -1.44 2.99
CA ILE A 90 7.08 -2.73 2.34
C ILE A 90 8.24 -3.01 1.38
N SER A 91 8.84 -4.18 1.51
CA SER A 91 9.87 -4.66 0.59
C SER A 91 9.20 -5.30 -0.64
N LEU A 92 9.49 -4.77 -1.80
CA LEU A 92 9.03 -5.28 -3.09
C LEU A 92 10.24 -5.49 -3.98
N SER A 93 10.33 -6.63 -4.65
CA SER A 93 11.40 -6.97 -5.59
C SER A 93 10.81 -7.67 -6.80
N PHE A 94 11.16 -7.22 -7.99
CA PHE A 94 10.77 -7.85 -9.26
C PHE A 94 11.96 -8.58 -9.89
N ASP A 95 11.67 -9.72 -10.49
CA ASP A 95 12.62 -10.49 -11.30
C ASP A 95 11.99 -10.85 -12.64
N LEU A 96 12.54 -10.33 -13.73
CA LEU A 96 12.06 -10.60 -15.08
C LEU A 96 12.60 -11.93 -15.57
N THR A 97 11.71 -12.86 -15.84
CA THR A 97 12.06 -14.20 -16.39
C THR A 97 12.24 -14.14 -17.90
N SER A 98 11.30 -13.50 -18.61
CA SER A 98 11.38 -13.34 -20.06
C SER A 98 10.57 -12.16 -20.55
N SER A 99 10.98 -11.62 -21.69
CA SER A 99 10.24 -10.58 -22.39
C SER A 99 10.31 -10.84 -23.89
N SER A 100 9.21 -10.59 -24.58
CA SER A 100 9.15 -10.80 -26.04
C SER A 100 8.17 -9.83 -26.71
N LEU A 101 8.44 -9.57 -27.98
CA LEU A 101 7.54 -8.82 -28.86
C LEU A 101 7.31 -9.67 -30.11
N ASN A 102 6.06 -10.09 -30.32
CA ASN A 102 5.64 -10.88 -31.47
C ASN A 102 4.41 -10.26 -32.12
N SER A 103 4.53 -9.86 -33.40
CA SER A 103 3.41 -9.31 -34.16
C SER A 103 2.68 -8.16 -33.49
N GLY A 104 3.41 -7.28 -32.82
CA GLY A 104 2.85 -6.12 -32.08
C GLY A 104 2.31 -6.43 -30.69
N THR A 105 2.46 -7.67 -30.23
CA THR A 105 2.05 -8.10 -28.89
C THR A 105 3.27 -8.24 -27.99
N TYR A 106 3.26 -7.51 -26.89
CA TYR A 106 4.28 -7.58 -25.84
C TYR A 106 3.90 -8.62 -24.81
N THR A 107 4.84 -9.47 -24.42
CA THR A 107 4.66 -10.47 -23.37
C THR A 107 5.81 -10.35 -22.36
N PHE A 108 5.47 -10.19 -21.10
CA PHE A 108 6.41 -10.17 -19.98
C PHE A 108 6.06 -11.26 -18.99
N VAL A 109 7.02 -12.12 -18.68
CA VAL A 109 6.92 -13.14 -17.63
C VAL A 109 7.87 -12.73 -16.51
N TYR A 110 7.33 -12.53 -15.34
CA TYR A 110 8.10 -12.06 -14.19
C TYR A 110 7.56 -12.62 -12.88
N GLU A 111 8.39 -12.53 -11.87
CA GLU A 111 8.07 -12.89 -10.50
C GLU A 111 8.29 -11.66 -9.64
N TYR A 112 7.46 -11.48 -8.61
CA TYR A 112 7.72 -10.48 -7.60
C TYR A 112 7.57 -11.03 -6.20
N ILE A 113 8.38 -10.48 -5.28
CA ILE A 113 8.41 -10.84 -3.87
C ILE A 113 7.99 -9.62 -3.07
N LEU A 114 7.00 -9.80 -2.24
CA LEU A 114 6.41 -8.77 -1.39
C LEU A 114 6.53 -9.18 0.08
N SER A 115 7.06 -8.28 0.92
CA SER A 115 7.23 -8.54 2.34
C SER A 115 6.98 -7.30 3.18
N ASP A 116 6.26 -7.47 4.27
CA ASP A 116 6.08 -6.44 5.31
C ASP A 116 7.05 -6.59 6.49
N GLY A 117 8.00 -7.50 6.40
CA GLY A 117 8.92 -7.87 7.46
C GLY A 117 8.44 -9.05 8.32
N THR A 118 7.18 -9.45 8.21
CA THR A 118 6.58 -10.58 8.94
C THR A 118 6.15 -11.69 7.99
N ILE A 119 5.47 -11.32 6.91
CA ILE A 119 5.01 -12.22 5.85
C ILE A 119 5.77 -11.91 4.58
N THR A 120 6.17 -12.94 3.87
CA THR A 120 6.77 -12.85 2.53
C THR A 120 5.93 -13.67 1.56
N ILE A 121 5.54 -13.04 0.45
CA ILE A 121 4.74 -13.65 -0.60
C ILE A 121 5.51 -13.54 -1.91
N THR A 122 5.59 -14.64 -2.65
CA THR A 122 6.19 -14.71 -3.98
C THR A 122 5.10 -15.03 -4.99
N LEU A 123 4.98 -14.22 -6.04
CA LEU A 123 3.97 -14.38 -7.09
C LEU A 123 4.61 -14.31 -8.47
N SER A 124 4.26 -15.28 -9.32
CA SER A 124 4.66 -15.32 -10.72
C SER A 124 3.52 -14.80 -11.60
N LYS A 125 3.83 -13.92 -12.53
CA LYS A 125 2.84 -13.26 -13.40
C LYS A 125 3.28 -13.23 -14.85
N THR A 126 2.28 -13.21 -15.73
CA THR A 126 2.46 -12.96 -17.16
C THR A 126 1.56 -11.80 -17.55
N THR A 127 2.16 -10.77 -18.15
CA THR A 127 1.43 -9.60 -18.68
C THR A 127 1.55 -9.59 -20.19
N VAL A 128 0.42 -9.42 -20.87
CA VAL A 128 0.33 -9.39 -22.34
C VAL A 128 -0.48 -8.18 -22.76
N PHE A 129 0.06 -7.40 -23.70
CA PHE A 129 -0.65 -6.24 -24.28
C PHE A 129 -0.16 -5.87 -25.66
#